data_abdc7076dc88dbdb535bcb771816b935
#
_entry.id   abdc7076dc88dbdb535bcb771816b935
#
_cell.length_a   1.000
_cell.length_b   1.000
_cell.length_c   1.000
_cell.angle_alpha   90.00
_cell.angle_beta   90.00
_cell.angle_gamma   90.00
#
_symmetry.space_group_name_H-M   'P 1'
#
loop_
_entity.id
_entity.type
_entity.pdbx_description
1 polymer ?
#
loop_
_entity_poly.entity_id
_entity_poly.type
_entity_poly.pdbx_seq_one_letter_code
_entity_poly.pdbx_strand_id
1 'polypeptide(L)'
;MRKYILLLSIILSASITVASAQSKKSKKEEREKKIEEFMEESRKALGDAGNAIGDFFGLDDRVDKKEDLIKIKHVYYMPLYNVNLYKGNDAEGFRKQCSDMFSGRFPQAKVLSIALPQQQWVKEDVMKSKVVVGHTETMYCYIIAKDGDYGYINARFSYKRYKGAGKDYTVLEDNWPKWERTDFLKKEIYTKLKAK
;
A
#
# COMPACT_ATOMS: atom_id res chain seq x y z
N MET A 1 -17.76 -15.71 56.97
CA MET A 1 -16.83 -14.81 56.26
C MET A 1 -16.16 -15.45 55.01
N ARG A 2 -15.75 -16.74 55.01
CA ARG A 2 -15.08 -17.36 53.83
C ARG A 2 -15.96 -17.50 52.55
N LYS A 3 -17.28 -17.59 52.67
CA LYS A 3 -18.18 -17.74 51.49
C LYS A 3 -18.37 -16.46 50.68
N TYR A 4 -18.19 -15.29 51.25
CA TYR A 4 -18.34 -13.99 50.57
C TYR A 4 -17.07 -13.60 49.80
N ILE A 5 -15.90 -14.08 50.20
CA ILE A 5 -14.64 -13.81 49.53
C ILE A 5 -14.58 -14.53 48.18
N LEU A 6 -15.15 -15.76 48.07
CA LEU A 6 -15.22 -16.52 46.82
C LEU A 6 -16.19 -15.90 45.79
N LEU A 7 -17.30 -15.30 46.27
CA LEU A 7 -18.25 -14.62 45.38
C LEU A 7 -17.68 -13.31 44.80
N LEU A 8 -16.90 -12.56 45.61
CA LEU A 8 -16.24 -11.35 45.12
C LEU A 8 -15.15 -11.64 44.06
N SER A 9 -14.41 -12.74 44.22
CA SER A 9 -13.39 -13.12 43.23
C SER A 9 -13.96 -13.52 41.89
N ILE A 10 -15.14 -14.14 41.85
CA ILE A 10 -15.83 -14.53 40.62
C ILE A 10 -16.38 -13.30 39.88
N ILE A 11 -16.91 -12.32 40.61
CA ILE A 11 -17.41 -11.07 40.04
C ILE A 11 -16.27 -10.23 39.45
N LEU A 12 -15.10 -10.21 40.13
CA LEU A 12 -13.94 -9.44 39.66
C LEU A 12 -13.33 -10.07 38.38
N SER A 13 -13.28 -11.40 38.28
CA SER A 13 -12.77 -12.09 37.10
C SER A 13 -13.69 -11.94 35.89
N ALA A 14 -15.02 -11.93 36.08
CA ALA A 14 -15.98 -11.70 35.01
C ALA A 14 -15.91 -10.26 34.48
N SER A 15 -15.65 -9.28 35.36
CA SER A 15 -15.53 -7.86 34.99
C SER A 15 -14.29 -7.60 34.12
N ILE A 16 -13.17 -8.26 34.40
CA ILE A 16 -11.93 -8.09 33.65
C ILE A 16 -12.05 -8.68 32.23
N THR A 17 -12.73 -9.82 32.07
CA THR A 17 -12.95 -10.42 30.75
C THR A 17 -13.92 -9.61 29.87
N VAL A 18 -14.95 -9.02 30.46
CA VAL A 18 -15.90 -8.14 29.72
C VAL A 18 -15.21 -6.83 29.33
N ALA A 19 -14.42 -6.22 30.20
CA ALA A 19 -13.67 -4.99 29.89
C ALA A 19 -12.65 -5.20 28.76
N SER A 20 -11.96 -6.35 28.72
CA SER A 20 -11.01 -6.65 27.66
C SER A 20 -11.69 -6.93 26.30
N ALA A 21 -12.87 -7.53 26.31
CA ALA A 21 -13.66 -7.76 25.09
C ALA A 21 -14.27 -6.46 24.56
N GLN A 22 -14.76 -5.58 25.43
CA GLN A 22 -15.26 -4.25 25.06
C GLN A 22 -14.15 -3.35 24.51
N SER A 23 -12.96 -3.37 25.11
CA SER A 23 -11.80 -2.61 24.60
C SER A 23 -11.36 -3.06 23.22
N LYS A 24 -11.38 -4.37 22.92
CA LYS A 24 -11.08 -4.89 21.59
C LYS A 24 -12.17 -4.54 20.57
N LYS A 25 -13.43 -4.57 20.96
CA LYS A 25 -14.57 -4.21 20.10
C LYS A 25 -14.55 -2.70 19.77
N SER A 26 -14.32 -1.84 20.77
CA SER A 26 -14.20 -0.40 20.59
C SER A 26 -13.04 0.00 19.67
N LYS A 27 -11.86 -0.62 19.83
CA LYS A 27 -10.72 -0.39 18.92
C LYS A 27 -10.99 -0.88 17.49
N LYS A 28 -11.76 -1.93 17.33
CA LYS A 28 -12.17 -2.44 16.03
C LYS A 28 -13.11 -1.44 15.35
N GLU A 29 -14.14 -0.99 16.04
CA GLU A 29 -15.12 -0.01 15.53
C GLU A 29 -14.46 1.33 15.20
N GLU A 30 -13.52 1.80 16.02
CA GLU A 30 -12.77 3.03 15.76
C GLU A 30 -11.88 2.93 14.52
N ARG A 31 -11.24 1.78 14.28
CA ARG A 31 -10.45 1.55 13.06
C ARG A 31 -11.33 1.41 11.83
N GLU A 32 -12.43 0.69 11.92
CA GLU A 32 -13.40 0.58 10.82
C GLU A 32 -13.93 1.96 10.45
N LYS A 33 -14.26 2.78 11.44
CA LYS A 33 -14.71 4.17 11.25
C LYS A 33 -13.63 5.02 10.58
N LYS A 34 -12.39 4.96 11.02
CA LYS A 34 -11.26 5.67 10.38
C LYS A 34 -11.02 5.23 8.93
N ILE A 35 -11.18 3.93 8.65
CA ILE A 35 -11.08 3.40 7.28
C ILE A 35 -12.28 3.89 6.43
N GLU A 36 -13.48 3.93 7.00
CA GLU A 36 -14.65 4.47 6.30
C GLU A 36 -14.56 5.97 6.07
N GLU A 37 -14.14 6.75 7.06
CA GLU A 37 -13.89 8.19 6.93
C GLU A 37 -12.82 8.47 5.87
N PHE A 38 -11.70 7.75 5.90
CA PHE A 38 -10.66 7.87 4.87
C PHE A 38 -11.16 7.49 3.47
N MET A 39 -11.97 6.43 3.36
CA MET A 39 -12.59 6.03 2.09
C MET A 39 -13.64 7.02 1.61
N GLU A 40 -14.38 7.67 2.54
CA GLU A 40 -15.36 8.70 2.25
C GLU A 40 -14.70 10.02 1.80
N GLU A 41 -13.63 10.44 2.50
CA GLU A 41 -12.81 11.59 2.10
C GLU A 41 -12.15 11.36 0.74
N SER A 42 -11.63 10.16 0.51
CA SER A 42 -11.10 9.77 -0.80
C SER A 42 -12.17 9.78 -1.89
N ARG A 43 -13.44 9.45 -1.58
CA ARG A 43 -14.55 9.53 -2.52
C ARG A 43 -14.96 10.97 -2.83
N LYS A 44 -15.03 11.85 -1.82
CA LYS A 44 -15.35 13.28 -2.00
C LYS A 44 -14.27 13.97 -2.83
N ALA A 45 -13.01 13.71 -2.50
CA ALA A 45 -11.89 14.21 -3.26
C ALA A 45 -11.90 13.73 -4.74
N LEU A 46 -12.34 12.48 -5.02
CA LEU A 46 -12.53 11.95 -6.38
C LEU A 46 -13.73 12.60 -7.13
N GLY A 47 -14.74 13.14 -6.39
CA GLY A 47 -15.91 13.79 -6.99
C GLY A 47 -15.64 15.22 -7.44
N ASP A 48 -14.84 15.97 -6.68
CA ASP A 48 -14.69 17.42 -6.85
C ASP A 48 -13.38 17.88 -7.50
N ALA A 49 -12.34 17.03 -7.54
CA ALA A 49 -11.04 17.42 -8.10
C ALA A 49 -10.20 16.19 -8.52
N GLY A 50 -10.42 15.74 -9.75
CA GLY A 50 -9.57 14.69 -10.35
C GLY A 50 -8.06 15.01 -10.34
N ASN A 51 -7.69 16.26 -10.14
CA ASN A 51 -6.30 16.74 -10.15
C ASN A 51 -5.69 16.90 -8.75
N ALA A 52 -6.51 17.22 -7.72
CA ALA A 52 -5.97 17.47 -6.37
C ALA A 52 -5.55 16.19 -5.61
N ILE A 53 -6.02 15.03 -6.05
CA ILE A 53 -5.66 13.73 -5.46
C ILE A 53 -4.28 13.28 -5.92
N GLY A 54 -3.88 13.63 -7.13
CA GLY A 54 -2.54 13.40 -7.64
C GLY A 54 -1.48 13.99 -6.71
N ASP A 55 -1.65 15.24 -6.32
CA ASP A 55 -0.71 15.96 -5.45
C ASP A 55 -0.69 15.44 -4.01
N PHE A 56 -1.86 15.11 -3.45
CA PHE A 56 -1.96 14.64 -2.06
C PHE A 56 -1.39 13.23 -1.85
N PHE A 57 -1.46 12.36 -2.87
CA PHE A 57 -0.91 10.99 -2.81
C PHE A 57 0.43 10.86 -3.53
N GLY A 58 1.03 11.95 -4.00
CA GLY A 58 2.28 11.92 -4.77
C GLY A 58 2.11 11.23 -6.14
N LEU A 59 0.89 11.26 -6.67
CA LEU A 59 0.63 10.85 -8.04
C LEU A 59 1.05 12.01 -8.94
N ASP A 60 2.21 11.91 -9.54
CA ASP A 60 2.61 12.76 -10.66
C ASP A 60 1.53 12.64 -11.77
N ASP A 61 1.08 13.75 -12.36
CA ASP A 61 0.06 13.81 -13.43
C ASP A 61 0.34 12.86 -14.61
N ARG A 62 1.56 12.36 -14.71
CA ARG A 62 1.98 11.35 -15.68
C ARG A 62 1.56 9.92 -15.34
N VAL A 63 1.12 9.66 -14.10
CA VAL A 63 0.65 8.33 -13.64
C VAL A 63 -0.86 8.17 -13.86
N ASP A 64 -1.52 9.17 -14.39
CA ASP A 64 -2.94 9.12 -14.78
C ASP A 64 -3.19 8.28 -16.06
N LYS A 65 -2.32 7.33 -16.31
CA LYS A 65 -2.67 6.15 -17.11
C LYS A 65 -3.58 5.29 -16.25
N LYS A 66 -4.87 5.68 -16.20
CA LYS A 66 -5.98 4.89 -15.64
C LYS A 66 -6.01 3.45 -16.18
N GLU A 67 -5.20 3.18 -17.18
CA GLU A 67 -5.00 1.89 -17.86
C GLU A 67 -4.52 0.79 -16.92
N ASP A 68 -3.71 1.13 -15.89
CA ASP A 68 -3.18 0.14 -14.95
C ASP A 68 -4.07 -0.07 -13.71
N LEU A 69 -5.16 0.68 -13.57
CA LEU A 69 -6.03 0.59 -12.40
C LEU A 69 -7.31 -0.19 -12.72
N ILE A 70 -7.74 -1.01 -11.78
CA ILE A 70 -8.95 -1.81 -11.87
C ILE A 70 -10.10 -1.08 -11.21
N LYS A 71 -11.12 -0.70 -12.00
CA LYS A 71 -12.33 -0.09 -11.47
C LYS A 71 -13.27 -1.14 -10.91
N ILE A 72 -13.62 -1.00 -9.62
CA ILE A 72 -14.66 -1.79 -8.96
C ILE A 72 -15.68 -0.81 -8.38
N LYS A 73 -16.92 -0.88 -8.88
CA LYS A 73 -17.97 0.13 -8.64
C LYS A 73 -17.49 1.52 -9.12
N HIS A 74 -17.24 2.44 -8.18
CA HIS A 74 -16.80 3.82 -8.49
C HIS A 74 -15.36 4.09 -8.05
N VAL A 75 -14.64 3.07 -7.53
CA VAL A 75 -13.29 3.22 -6.97
C VAL A 75 -12.28 2.50 -7.85
N TYR A 76 -11.12 3.12 -8.04
CA TYR A 76 -9.98 2.57 -8.76
C TYR A 76 -8.96 1.99 -7.79
N TYR A 77 -8.58 0.73 -8.01
CA TYR A 77 -7.64 -0.03 -7.21
C TYR A 77 -6.44 -0.48 -8.05
N MET A 78 -5.28 -0.58 -7.43
CA MET A 78 -4.13 -1.20 -8.05
C MET A 78 -4.37 -2.69 -8.28
N PRO A 79 -3.85 -3.27 -9.37
CA PRO A 79 -3.81 -4.72 -9.56
C PRO A 79 -3.09 -5.42 -8.39
N LEU A 80 -3.44 -6.68 -8.15
CA LEU A 80 -2.74 -7.53 -7.18
C LEU A 80 -1.62 -8.30 -7.89
N TYR A 81 -0.40 -7.86 -7.70
CA TYR A 81 0.77 -8.55 -8.24
C TYR A 81 1.37 -9.50 -7.19
N ASN A 82 1.49 -10.79 -7.55
CA ASN A 82 2.06 -11.84 -6.71
C ASN A 82 3.18 -12.62 -7.39
N VAL A 83 3.61 -12.20 -8.57
CA VAL A 83 4.64 -12.87 -9.38
C VAL A 83 5.85 -11.96 -9.54
N ASN A 84 7.04 -12.51 -9.30
CA ASN A 84 8.32 -11.85 -9.53
C ASN A 84 8.84 -12.20 -10.92
N LEU A 85 8.73 -11.27 -11.86
CA LEU A 85 9.25 -11.41 -13.21
C LEU A 85 10.67 -10.85 -13.34
N TYR A 86 11.03 -9.83 -12.54
CA TYR A 86 12.38 -9.27 -12.53
C TYR A 86 13.38 -10.25 -11.89
N LYS A 87 14.47 -10.51 -12.60
CA LYS A 87 15.54 -11.46 -12.22
C LYS A 87 16.91 -10.80 -12.15
N GLY A 88 17.00 -9.48 -12.07
CA GLY A 88 18.26 -8.78 -11.86
C GLY A 88 18.91 -9.10 -10.52
N ASN A 89 20.23 -8.93 -10.42
CA ASN A 89 20.99 -9.21 -9.20
C ASN A 89 20.56 -8.35 -8.00
N ASP A 90 19.92 -7.21 -8.25
CA ASP A 90 19.40 -6.27 -7.28
C ASP A 90 17.95 -6.57 -6.83
N ALA A 91 17.28 -7.56 -7.46
CA ALA A 91 15.88 -7.89 -7.20
C ALA A 91 15.58 -8.22 -5.74
N GLU A 92 16.47 -8.97 -5.09
CA GLU A 92 16.30 -9.33 -3.68
C GLU A 92 16.49 -8.13 -2.76
N GLY A 93 17.49 -7.29 -3.05
CA GLY A 93 17.72 -6.02 -2.35
C GLY A 93 16.51 -5.10 -2.42
N PHE A 94 15.90 -4.94 -3.59
CA PHE A 94 14.68 -4.14 -3.76
C PHE A 94 13.51 -4.66 -2.93
N ARG A 95 13.24 -5.97 -2.99
CA ARG A 95 12.17 -6.57 -2.19
C ARG A 95 12.39 -6.38 -0.68
N LYS A 96 13.64 -6.57 -0.24
CA LYS A 96 14.00 -6.41 1.17
C LYS A 96 13.77 -4.97 1.65
N GLN A 97 14.27 -3.97 0.92
CA GLN A 97 14.10 -2.56 1.28
C GLN A 97 12.61 -2.17 1.35
N CYS A 98 11.79 -2.58 0.37
CA CYS A 98 10.36 -2.33 0.40
C CYS A 98 9.68 -3.03 1.57
N SER A 99 10.07 -4.27 1.88
CA SER A 99 9.56 -5.03 3.02
C SER A 99 9.88 -4.35 4.34
N ASP A 100 11.10 -3.88 4.52
CA ASP A 100 11.55 -3.20 5.74
C ASP A 100 10.74 -1.89 5.96
N MET A 101 10.58 -1.07 4.90
CA MET A 101 9.76 0.14 4.95
C MET A 101 8.28 -0.16 5.26
N PHE A 102 7.73 -1.19 4.61
CA PHE A 102 6.35 -1.61 4.82
C PHE A 102 6.11 -2.07 6.25
N SER A 103 6.99 -2.95 6.76
CA SER A 103 6.88 -3.50 8.11
C SER A 103 7.07 -2.43 9.18
N GLY A 104 7.92 -1.44 8.95
CA GLY A 104 8.06 -0.29 9.84
C GLY A 104 6.76 0.51 9.98
N ARG A 105 5.99 0.65 8.89
CA ARG A 105 4.71 1.38 8.90
C ARG A 105 3.53 0.53 9.34
N PHE A 106 3.52 -0.76 9.02
CA PHE A 106 2.45 -1.71 9.32
C PHE A 106 2.97 -2.94 10.07
N PRO A 107 3.46 -2.78 11.30
CA PRO A 107 4.14 -3.86 12.03
C PRO A 107 3.22 -5.04 12.39
N GLN A 108 1.90 -4.84 12.36
CA GLN A 108 0.91 -5.89 12.66
C GLN A 108 0.40 -6.60 11.40
N ALA A 109 0.73 -6.09 10.20
CA ALA A 109 0.25 -6.68 8.97
C ALA A 109 1.11 -7.90 8.59
N LYS A 110 0.45 -8.99 8.20
CA LYS A 110 1.12 -10.18 7.69
C LYS A 110 1.35 -10.05 6.19
N VAL A 111 2.59 -9.90 5.75
CA VAL A 111 2.96 -9.89 4.33
C VAL A 111 2.61 -11.22 3.68
N LEU A 112 1.87 -11.18 2.57
CA LEU A 112 1.45 -12.32 1.77
C LEU A 112 2.28 -12.48 0.50
N SER A 113 2.63 -11.36 -0.15
CA SER A 113 3.54 -11.36 -1.30
C SER A 113 4.31 -10.04 -1.40
N ILE A 114 5.50 -10.12 -1.98
CA ILE A 114 6.32 -8.99 -2.41
C ILE A 114 6.69 -9.27 -3.86
N ALA A 115 6.24 -8.43 -4.79
CA ALA A 115 6.36 -8.69 -6.22
C ALA A 115 7.06 -7.55 -6.96
N LEU A 116 7.98 -7.92 -7.85
CA LEU A 116 8.53 -7.08 -8.91
C LEU A 116 7.95 -7.58 -10.24
N PRO A 117 6.78 -7.06 -10.69
CA PRO A 117 6.01 -7.67 -11.77
C PRO A 117 6.53 -7.37 -13.16
N GLN A 118 7.52 -6.50 -13.30
CA GLN A 118 8.13 -6.15 -14.57
C GLN A 118 9.31 -7.09 -14.86
N GLN A 119 9.49 -7.49 -16.11
CA GLN A 119 10.65 -8.29 -16.52
C GLN A 119 11.95 -7.49 -16.53
N GLN A 120 11.83 -6.19 -16.83
CA GLN A 120 12.93 -5.24 -16.93
C GLN A 120 12.47 -3.86 -16.46
N TRP A 121 13.41 -2.94 -16.26
CA TRP A 121 13.11 -1.55 -15.99
C TRP A 121 12.26 -0.94 -17.09
N VAL A 122 11.19 -0.25 -16.74
CA VAL A 122 10.38 0.54 -17.69
C VAL A 122 11.13 1.79 -18.03
N LYS A 123 11.39 1.96 -19.31
CA LYS A 123 12.18 3.06 -19.87
C LYS A 123 11.28 4.10 -20.49
N GLU A 124 11.49 5.36 -20.13
CA GLU A 124 10.79 6.51 -20.70
C GLU A 124 11.80 7.56 -21.17
N ASP A 125 11.64 8.05 -22.41
CA ASP A 125 12.54 9.05 -22.96
C ASP A 125 12.26 10.44 -22.35
N VAL A 126 13.33 11.14 -21.97
CA VAL A 126 13.27 12.52 -21.51
C VAL A 126 13.56 13.43 -22.70
N MET A 127 12.56 14.23 -23.08
CA MET A 127 12.64 15.13 -24.24
C MET A 127 12.93 16.56 -23.79
N LYS A 128 13.86 17.23 -24.51
CA LYS A 128 14.08 18.69 -24.40
C LYS A 128 14.09 19.27 -25.81
N SER A 129 13.20 20.21 -26.09
CA SER A 129 13.08 20.85 -27.41
C SER A 129 12.98 19.82 -28.57
N LYS A 130 12.17 18.78 -28.37
CA LYS A 130 11.96 17.67 -29.32
C LYS A 130 13.20 16.76 -29.54
N VAL A 131 14.24 16.89 -28.75
CA VAL A 131 15.43 16.02 -28.79
C VAL A 131 15.43 15.16 -27.53
N VAL A 132 15.69 13.86 -27.67
CA VAL A 132 15.89 12.94 -26.54
C VAL A 132 17.22 13.28 -25.87
N VAL A 133 17.18 13.75 -24.63
CA VAL A 133 18.39 14.13 -23.86
C VAL A 133 18.81 13.06 -22.85
N GLY A 134 18.01 12.03 -22.69
CA GLY A 134 18.26 10.91 -21.80
C GLY A 134 16.98 10.11 -21.61
N HIS A 135 17.00 9.22 -20.65
CA HIS A 135 15.81 8.45 -20.28
C HIS A 135 15.74 8.21 -18.78
N THR A 136 14.54 8.09 -18.27
CA THR A 136 14.26 7.56 -16.95
C THR A 136 13.97 6.07 -17.03
N GLU A 137 14.37 5.35 -16.01
CA GLU A 137 14.03 3.95 -15.83
C GLU A 137 13.33 3.77 -14.48
N THR A 138 12.21 3.05 -14.49
CA THR A 138 11.38 2.82 -13.30
C THR A 138 11.19 1.33 -13.09
N MET A 139 11.39 0.87 -11.84
CA MET A 139 11.03 -0.45 -11.36
C MET A 139 10.00 -0.30 -10.25
N TYR A 140 8.90 -1.05 -10.31
CA TYR A 140 7.89 -1.06 -9.27
C TYR A 140 7.99 -2.31 -8.39
N CYS A 141 7.77 -2.11 -7.09
CA CYS A 141 7.61 -3.19 -6.13
C CYS A 141 6.23 -3.09 -5.49
N TYR A 142 5.52 -4.21 -5.42
CA TYR A 142 4.20 -4.30 -4.82
C TYR A 142 4.23 -5.21 -3.62
N ILE A 143 3.57 -4.80 -2.54
CA ILE A 143 3.41 -5.61 -1.33
C ILE A 143 1.93 -5.81 -1.07
N ILE A 144 1.52 -7.07 -0.97
CA ILE A 144 0.20 -7.46 -0.51
C ILE A 144 0.35 -8.00 0.90
N ALA A 145 -0.43 -7.48 1.83
CA ALA A 145 -0.43 -7.94 3.21
C ALA A 145 -1.87 -8.09 3.74
N LYS A 146 -2.03 -8.95 4.73
CA LYS A 146 -3.27 -9.08 5.50
C LYS A 146 -3.13 -8.26 6.79
N ASP A 147 -4.06 -7.35 7.04
CA ASP A 147 -4.12 -6.52 8.24
C ASP A 147 -5.15 -7.07 9.23
N GLY A 148 -4.77 -8.13 9.95
CA GLY A 148 -5.62 -8.80 10.91
C GLY A 148 -6.97 -9.24 10.32
N ASP A 149 -8.06 -8.85 10.98
CA ASP A 149 -9.43 -9.10 10.52
C ASP A 149 -10.00 -7.97 9.67
N TYR A 150 -9.29 -6.85 9.55
CA TYR A 150 -9.78 -5.62 8.90
C TYR A 150 -9.78 -5.71 7.38
N GLY A 151 -8.89 -6.50 6.81
CA GLY A 151 -8.83 -6.66 5.37
C GLY A 151 -7.40 -6.88 4.87
N TYR A 152 -7.08 -6.20 3.75
CA TYR A 152 -5.80 -6.34 3.08
C TYR A 152 -5.23 -4.97 2.73
N ILE A 153 -3.91 -4.91 2.64
CA ILE A 153 -3.17 -3.74 2.21
C ILE A 153 -2.47 -4.11 0.90
N ASN A 154 -2.61 -3.26 -0.12
CA ASN A 154 -1.84 -3.33 -1.35
C ASN A 154 -1.01 -2.05 -1.46
N ALA A 155 0.31 -2.14 -1.35
CA ALA A 155 1.22 -1.01 -1.37
C ALA A 155 2.12 -1.07 -2.60
N ARG A 156 2.38 0.09 -3.23
CA ARG A 156 3.28 0.25 -4.36
C ARG A 156 4.45 1.14 -3.98
N PHE A 157 5.63 0.70 -4.35
CA PHE A 157 6.88 1.43 -4.28
C PHE A 157 7.49 1.55 -5.67
N SER A 158 8.30 2.60 -5.88
CA SER A 158 9.08 2.75 -7.10
C SER A 158 10.55 2.97 -6.81
N TYR A 159 11.36 2.51 -7.73
CA TYR A 159 12.78 2.82 -7.88
C TYR A 159 12.92 3.57 -9.20
N LYS A 160 13.42 4.79 -9.17
CA LYS A 160 13.62 5.59 -10.38
C LYS A 160 15.06 6.00 -10.52
N ARG A 161 15.61 5.86 -11.73
CA ARG A 161 16.94 6.32 -12.09
C ARG A 161 16.91 7.03 -13.44
N TYR A 162 17.83 7.94 -13.65
CA TYR A 162 17.97 8.69 -14.88
C TYR A 162 19.32 8.40 -15.53
N LYS A 163 19.35 8.31 -16.84
CA LYS A 163 20.56 8.23 -17.63
C LYS A 163 20.51 9.29 -18.73
N GLY A 164 21.41 10.30 -18.62
CA GLY A 164 21.64 11.27 -19.68
C GLY A 164 22.45 10.65 -20.84
N ALA A 165 22.36 11.24 -22.01
CA ALA A 165 23.14 10.80 -23.16
C ALA A 165 24.67 10.84 -22.84
N GLY A 166 25.36 9.69 -22.96
CA GLY A 166 26.77 9.56 -22.65
C GLY A 166 27.16 9.68 -21.16
N LYS A 167 26.19 9.59 -20.24
CA LYS A 167 26.42 9.66 -18.79
C LYS A 167 26.04 8.36 -18.08
N ASP A 168 26.52 8.22 -16.84
CA ASP A 168 26.12 7.14 -15.95
C ASP A 168 24.72 7.37 -15.37
N TYR A 169 24.16 6.31 -14.76
CA TYR A 169 22.88 6.41 -14.07
C TYR A 169 22.97 7.26 -12.81
N THR A 170 21.97 8.10 -12.60
CA THR A 170 21.79 8.88 -11.39
C THR A 170 20.44 8.49 -10.76
N VAL A 171 20.45 8.22 -9.45
CA VAL A 171 19.21 8.01 -8.68
C VAL A 171 18.46 9.34 -8.63
N LEU A 172 17.17 9.35 -9.01
CA LEU A 172 16.39 10.58 -9.10
C LEU A 172 15.74 11.01 -7.78
N GLU A 173 15.70 10.13 -6.79
CA GLU A 173 14.97 10.38 -5.54
C GLU A 173 15.87 10.13 -4.34
N ASP A 174 15.82 11.04 -3.36
CA ASP A 174 16.64 10.98 -2.13
C ASP A 174 16.27 9.78 -1.23
N ASN A 175 15.01 9.32 -1.32
CA ASN A 175 14.50 8.18 -0.58
C ASN A 175 14.16 7.03 -1.54
N TRP A 176 15.09 6.16 -1.75
CA TRP A 176 14.97 5.00 -2.63
C TRP A 176 14.80 3.72 -1.80
N PRO A 177 13.67 2.99 -1.83
CA PRO A 177 12.49 3.16 -2.68
C PRO A 177 11.55 4.29 -2.23
N LYS A 178 10.83 4.87 -3.18
CA LYS A 178 9.74 5.81 -2.89
C LYS A 178 8.44 5.04 -2.67
N TRP A 179 7.75 5.37 -1.58
CA TRP A 179 6.39 4.89 -1.34
C TRP A 179 5.41 5.70 -2.17
N GLU A 180 4.74 5.10 -3.14
CA GLU A 180 3.87 5.84 -4.06
C GLU A 180 2.39 5.78 -3.67
N ARG A 181 1.87 4.58 -3.36
CA ARG A 181 0.44 4.39 -3.14
C ARG A 181 0.15 3.24 -2.19
N THR A 182 -0.96 3.35 -1.45
CA THR A 182 -1.52 2.29 -0.62
C THR A 182 -3.02 2.19 -0.83
N ASP A 183 -3.50 1.01 -1.20
CA ASP A 183 -4.92 0.68 -1.24
C ASP A 183 -5.26 -0.19 -0.03
N PHE A 184 -6.24 0.26 0.78
CA PHE A 184 -6.83 -0.55 1.84
C PHE A 184 -8.05 -1.29 1.29
N LEU A 185 -8.01 -2.61 1.32
CA LEU A 185 -8.96 -3.47 0.63
C LEU A 185 -9.82 -4.23 1.63
N LYS A 186 -11.14 -4.05 1.60
CA LYS A 186 -12.07 -4.98 2.27
C LYS A 186 -11.93 -6.36 1.62
N LYS A 187 -12.20 -7.43 2.37
CA LYS A 187 -12.09 -8.82 1.90
C LYS A 187 -12.82 -9.08 0.56
N GLU A 188 -13.99 -8.49 0.39
CA GLU A 188 -14.76 -8.61 -0.86
C GLU A 188 -14.04 -8.00 -2.07
N ILE A 189 -13.42 -6.83 -1.88
CA ILE A 189 -12.66 -6.14 -2.94
C ILE A 189 -11.41 -6.95 -3.29
N TYR A 190 -10.67 -7.40 -2.27
CA TYR A 190 -9.51 -8.27 -2.47
C TYR A 190 -9.87 -9.52 -3.28
N THR A 191 -10.98 -10.20 -2.93
CA THR A 191 -11.44 -11.39 -3.66
C THR A 191 -11.77 -11.07 -5.12
N LYS A 192 -12.42 -9.93 -5.39
CA LYS A 192 -12.73 -9.49 -6.76
C LYS A 192 -11.50 -9.13 -7.56
N LEU A 193 -10.50 -8.50 -6.95
CA LEU A 193 -9.23 -8.20 -7.61
C LEU A 193 -8.42 -9.46 -7.90
N LYS A 194 -8.46 -10.45 -7.02
CA LYS A 194 -7.75 -11.73 -7.20
C LYS A 194 -8.34 -12.59 -8.34
N ALA A 195 -9.60 -12.39 -8.68
CA ALA A 195 -10.28 -13.13 -9.74
C ALA A 195 -10.07 -12.54 -11.15
N LYS A 196 -9.37 -11.41 -11.26
CA LYS A 196 -9.01 -10.74 -12.51
C LYS A 196 -7.57 -11.01 -12.90
#